data_13398dd8f14bc074349e7553de7699a9
#
_entry.id   13398dd8f14bc074349e7553de7699a9
#
_cell.length_a   1.000
_cell.length_b   1.000
_cell.length_c   1.000
_cell.angle_alpha   90.00
_cell.angle_beta   90.00
_cell.angle_gamma   90.00
#
_symmetry.space_group_name_H-M   'P 1'
#
loop_
_entity.id
_entity.type
_entity.pdbx_description
1 polymer ?
#
loop_
_entity_poly.entity_id
_entity_poly.type
_entity_poly.pdbx_seq_one_letter_code
_entity_poly.pdbx_strand_id
1 'polypeptide(L)'
;MCIRDSSEAGEEICIGSVEELYNEIEKSVAAGFMTENPYKKLGFVPGDYQKANYDKIDLHRPYVDDIVLVSASGQPMKRESDLIDVWFDSGAMPYAQLHYPFENKEIVDNRSYYPADFIAEGVDQTRGWFFTLHAIATMVFDSVAYKNVISNGLVLDKNGNKMSKRLGNAVDPFGTIEKYGSDPLRWYMITNSSPWDNLKFDVDGVDEVRRKFFGTLYNTYSFFALYANVDGFTYAEPDVPMTERPEIDRWILSLLNSLIKEVDACYNDYEPTKAGRLITDFVNDNLSNWYVRLNRKRFWGSAMSTDKLSAYQTLYTCLETVAKLMAPIAPFYADRLYMDLIQVTGRDNVVSVHLADFPVADETLINKELEARQQMAQDVTSMVLALRRKVNIKVRQPLLCIMIPVVDEEQKRYIEAVEDLIRSEVNVKEIKLVDGASGILVKKVKCDFKKLGPKFGKQMKAVAAAVAEMSQEAIAELEKNGSYTFDLNGTPAVVEAADVEIFSEDIPGWLVANEGKLTVALEVTVTEELRREGIARELVNRIQNIRKSSGFEITDKIAIVLSKNPNTDEAVNEYNTYICNQVLANSLVLSDGPVEGTELNFDDFSLFIQVTKL
;
A
#
# COMPACT_ATOMS: atom_id res chain seq x y z
N MET A 1 20.78 22.50 -32.12
CA MET A 1 20.19 23.52 -33.00
C MET A 1 20.83 23.37 -34.36
N CYS A 2 20.08 22.99 -35.37
CA CYS A 2 20.62 22.99 -36.74
C CYS A 2 20.58 24.41 -37.28
N ILE A 3 21.72 24.94 -37.66
CA ILE A 3 21.80 26.23 -38.35
C ILE A 3 21.82 25.89 -39.84
N ARG A 4 20.83 26.35 -40.59
CA ARG A 4 20.74 26.21 -42.00
C ARG A 4 20.94 27.57 -42.65
N ASP A 5 21.88 27.65 -43.56
CA ASP A 5 22.19 28.87 -44.32
C ASP A 5 21.94 28.64 -45.82
N SER A 6 21.47 29.66 -46.50
CA SER A 6 21.26 29.60 -47.95
C SER A 6 21.87 30.83 -48.65
N SER A 7 22.26 30.63 -49.92
CA SER A 7 22.70 31.69 -50.83
C SER A 7 21.53 32.08 -51.77
N GLU A 8 21.66 33.26 -52.41
CA GLU A 8 20.70 33.67 -53.46
C GLU A 8 20.70 32.73 -54.66
N ALA A 9 21.78 31.93 -54.85
CA ALA A 9 21.88 30.92 -55.87
C ALA A 9 21.18 29.60 -55.49
N GLY A 10 20.55 29.51 -54.29
CA GLY A 10 19.85 28.32 -53.80
C GLY A 10 20.78 27.23 -53.25
N GLU A 11 22.03 27.54 -52.96
CA GLU A 11 22.93 26.63 -52.25
C GLU A 11 22.57 26.66 -50.74
N GLU A 12 22.54 25.52 -50.13
CA GLU A 12 22.21 25.37 -48.70
C GLU A 12 23.32 24.62 -47.96
N ILE A 13 23.59 25.03 -46.73
CA ILE A 13 24.47 24.34 -45.82
C ILE A 13 23.73 24.11 -44.49
N CYS A 14 23.87 22.91 -43.93
CA CYS A 14 23.34 22.60 -42.63
C CYS A 14 24.49 22.36 -41.65
N ILE A 15 24.62 23.24 -40.67
CA ILE A 15 25.71 23.21 -39.67
C ILE A 15 25.33 22.20 -38.59
N GLY A 16 26.11 21.15 -38.42
CA GLY A 16 25.86 20.06 -37.47
C GLY A 16 26.53 20.24 -36.10
N SER A 17 27.49 21.14 -35.98
CA SER A 17 28.20 21.39 -34.71
C SER A 17 28.67 22.82 -34.56
N VAL A 18 29.00 23.26 -33.33
CA VAL A 18 29.60 24.58 -33.07
C VAL A 18 31.02 24.66 -33.66
N GLU A 19 31.76 23.57 -33.66
CA GLU A 19 33.05 23.47 -34.27
C GLU A 19 32.97 23.67 -35.80
N GLU A 20 31.99 23.05 -36.44
CA GLU A 20 31.73 23.25 -37.88
C GLU A 20 31.35 24.71 -38.14
N LEU A 21 30.45 25.30 -37.37
CA LEU A 21 30.09 26.73 -37.46
C LEU A 21 31.33 27.63 -37.34
N TYR A 22 32.16 27.36 -36.33
CA TYR A 22 33.41 28.11 -36.14
C TYR A 22 34.30 28.05 -37.36
N ASN A 23 34.47 26.85 -37.94
CA ASN A 23 35.31 26.65 -39.13
C ASN A 23 34.71 27.30 -40.40
N GLU A 24 33.41 27.26 -40.56
CA GLU A 24 32.73 27.94 -41.69
C GLU A 24 32.80 29.47 -41.55
N ILE A 25 32.76 30.04 -40.30
CA ILE A 25 33.01 31.45 -40.07
C ILE A 25 34.45 31.81 -40.44
N GLU A 26 35.46 31.00 -40.09
CA GLU A 26 36.87 31.26 -40.50
C GLU A 26 37.00 31.28 -42.02
N LYS A 27 36.30 30.40 -42.77
CA LYS A 27 36.27 30.45 -44.22
C LYS A 27 35.61 31.74 -44.75
N SER A 28 34.54 32.19 -44.10
CA SER A 28 33.86 33.44 -44.43
C SER A 28 34.71 34.66 -44.18
N VAL A 29 35.49 34.67 -43.08
CA VAL A 29 36.48 35.70 -42.81
C VAL A 29 37.57 35.73 -43.91
N ALA A 30 38.07 34.56 -44.30
CA ALA A 30 39.05 34.45 -45.40
C ALA A 30 38.50 34.91 -46.74
N ALA A 31 37.22 34.72 -47.01
CA ALA A 31 36.51 35.18 -48.21
C ALA A 31 36.12 36.68 -48.15
N GLY A 32 36.28 37.33 -47.01
CA GLY A 32 36.01 38.76 -46.83
C GLY A 32 34.53 39.11 -46.54
N PHE A 33 33.65 38.11 -46.24
CA PHE A 33 32.25 38.36 -45.86
C PHE A 33 32.09 38.67 -44.39
N MET A 34 33.04 38.24 -43.55
CA MET A 34 33.12 38.56 -42.14
C MET A 34 34.45 39.26 -41.84
N THR A 35 34.48 40.20 -40.89
CA THR A 35 35.72 40.90 -40.50
C THR A 35 36.54 40.12 -39.50
N GLU A 36 35.86 39.37 -38.64
CA GLU A 36 36.48 38.54 -37.60
C GLU A 36 35.50 37.40 -37.24
N ASN A 37 36.04 36.33 -36.65
CA ASN A 37 35.21 35.28 -36.08
C ASN A 37 34.77 35.70 -34.64
N PRO A 38 33.45 35.92 -34.40
CA PRO A 38 32.98 36.39 -33.12
C PRO A 38 33.24 35.39 -31.97
N TYR A 39 33.26 34.09 -32.26
CA TYR A 39 33.50 33.06 -31.23
C TYR A 39 34.98 33.00 -30.86
N LYS A 40 35.89 33.22 -31.81
CA LYS A 40 37.31 33.34 -31.53
C LYS A 40 37.61 34.56 -30.67
N LYS A 41 36.96 35.67 -30.91
CA LYS A 41 37.05 36.88 -30.09
C LYS A 41 36.61 36.65 -28.65
N LEU A 42 35.57 35.82 -28.42
CA LEU A 42 35.09 35.46 -27.09
C LEU A 42 35.94 34.36 -26.42
N GLY A 43 36.98 33.86 -27.11
CA GLY A 43 37.87 32.84 -26.58
C GLY A 43 37.27 31.44 -26.55
N PHE A 44 36.28 31.18 -27.41
CA PHE A 44 35.74 29.83 -27.62
C PHE A 44 36.80 28.93 -28.28
N VAL A 45 36.94 27.70 -27.78
CA VAL A 45 37.89 26.71 -28.28
C VAL A 45 37.11 25.55 -28.94
N PRO A 46 37.19 25.36 -30.28
CA PRO A 46 36.58 24.24 -30.94
C PRO A 46 37.07 22.90 -30.38
N GLY A 47 36.14 21.90 -30.23
CA GLY A 47 36.45 20.58 -29.68
C GLY A 47 36.58 20.52 -28.14
N ASP A 48 36.48 21.63 -27.43
CA ASP A 48 36.37 21.64 -25.97
C ASP A 48 34.91 21.71 -25.54
N TYR A 49 34.36 20.58 -25.08
CA TYR A 49 32.97 20.41 -24.70
C TYR A 49 32.63 20.80 -23.27
N GLN A 50 33.60 21.39 -22.52
CA GLN A 50 33.33 21.82 -21.17
C GLN A 50 32.32 22.98 -21.12
N LYS A 51 31.42 22.93 -20.13
CA LYS A 51 30.40 23.97 -19.94
C LYS A 51 30.98 25.39 -19.95
N ALA A 52 32.10 25.63 -19.28
CA ALA A 52 32.77 26.92 -19.21
C ALA A 52 33.22 27.46 -20.58
N ASN A 53 33.43 26.59 -21.58
CA ASN A 53 33.74 26.99 -22.94
C ASN A 53 32.46 27.40 -23.68
N TYR A 54 31.37 26.63 -23.53
CA TYR A 54 30.09 26.93 -24.16
C TYR A 54 29.36 28.13 -23.55
N ASP A 55 29.57 28.43 -22.28
CA ASP A 55 29.04 29.63 -21.63
C ASP A 55 29.59 30.96 -22.22
N LYS A 56 30.62 30.88 -23.07
CA LYS A 56 31.22 32.06 -23.75
C LYS A 56 30.43 32.51 -24.99
N ILE A 57 29.57 31.64 -25.52
CA ILE A 57 28.85 31.86 -26.78
C ILE A 57 27.36 31.74 -26.57
N ASP A 58 26.60 32.39 -27.46
CA ASP A 58 25.15 32.27 -27.51
C ASP A 58 24.72 31.96 -28.95
N LEU A 59 23.99 30.87 -29.13
CA LEU A 59 23.48 30.40 -30.41
C LEU A 59 22.03 30.81 -30.67
N HIS A 60 21.44 31.64 -29.79
CA HIS A 60 20.10 32.15 -29.97
C HIS A 60 20.07 33.43 -30.83
N ARG A 61 18.90 33.78 -31.32
CA ARG A 61 18.68 35.12 -31.91
C ARG A 61 18.71 36.17 -30.81
N PRO A 62 19.28 37.38 -31.10
CA PRO A 62 19.81 37.83 -32.41
C PRO A 62 21.30 37.52 -32.64
N TYR A 63 22.00 36.85 -31.71
CA TYR A 63 23.47 36.72 -31.71
C TYR A 63 24.04 35.99 -32.94
N VAL A 64 23.24 35.07 -33.55
CA VAL A 64 23.65 34.33 -34.77
C VAL A 64 23.17 34.99 -36.07
N ASP A 65 22.32 36.01 -35.98
CA ASP A 65 21.72 36.60 -37.18
C ASP A 65 22.71 37.41 -38.04
N ASP A 66 23.80 37.92 -37.43
CA ASP A 66 24.85 38.70 -38.11
C ASP A 66 25.96 37.83 -38.71
N ILE A 67 25.87 36.51 -38.53
CA ILE A 67 26.86 35.59 -39.10
C ILE A 67 26.54 35.40 -40.60
N VAL A 68 27.50 35.63 -41.45
CA VAL A 68 27.45 35.38 -42.88
C VAL A 68 28.46 34.30 -43.21
N LEU A 69 28.03 33.20 -43.81
CA LEU A 69 28.89 32.13 -44.27
C LEU A 69 29.21 32.26 -45.76
N VAL A 70 30.08 31.40 -46.28
CA VAL A 70 30.43 31.39 -47.71
C VAL A 70 30.06 30.06 -48.33
N SER A 71 29.34 30.07 -49.44
CA SER A 71 28.93 28.87 -50.18
C SER A 71 30.10 28.23 -50.96
N ALA A 72 29.91 27.01 -51.45
CA ALA A 72 30.90 26.34 -52.29
C ALA A 72 31.21 27.11 -53.57
N SER A 73 30.25 27.88 -54.09
CA SER A 73 30.47 28.78 -55.25
C SER A 73 31.06 30.15 -54.89
N GLY A 74 31.34 30.40 -53.61
CA GLY A 74 31.92 31.67 -53.16
C GLY A 74 30.89 32.77 -52.94
N GLN A 75 29.59 32.46 -52.81
CA GLN A 75 28.54 33.44 -52.54
C GLN A 75 28.27 33.59 -51.04
N PRO A 76 27.85 34.79 -50.57
CA PRO A 76 27.45 34.95 -49.19
C PRO A 76 26.19 34.16 -48.87
N MET A 77 26.20 33.49 -47.72
CA MET A 77 25.08 32.74 -47.20
C MET A 77 24.57 33.35 -45.90
N LYS A 78 23.27 33.46 -45.76
CA LYS A 78 22.61 33.97 -44.55
C LYS A 78 21.80 32.88 -43.90
N ARG A 79 21.72 32.97 -42.58
CA ARG A 79 20.93 32.04 -41.80
C ARG A 79 19.43 32.09 -42.24
N GLU A 80 18.84 30.91 -42.47
CA GLU A 80 17.41 30.78 -42.69
C GLU A 80 16.63 31.30 -41.47
N SER A 81 15.56 32.03 -41.75
CA SER A 81 14.72 32.63 -40.68
C SER A 81 13.87 31.63 -39.93
N ASP A 82 13.58 30.51 -40.59
CA ASP A 82 12.79 29.43 -40.01
C ASP A 82 13.57 28.70 -38.92
N LEU A 83 12.88 28.35 -37.86
CA LEU A 83 13.43 27.52 -36.77
C LEU A 83 12.97 26.09 -36.99
N ILE A 84 13.82 25.14 -36.59
CA ILE A 84 13.40 23.74 -36.50
C ILE A 84 12.29 23.61 -35.46
N ASP A 85 11.35 22.72 -35.74
CA ASP A 85 10.24 22.48 -34.82
C ASP A 85 10.78 22.03 -33.44
N VAL A 86 10.32 22.68 -32.37
CA VAL A 86 10.68 22.36 -30.98
C VAL A 86 10.41 20.91 -30.59
N TRP A 87 9.50 20.25 -31.30
CA TRP A 87 9.25 18.82 -31.15
C TRP A 87 10.42 17.95 -31.62
N PHE A 88 11.28 18.47 -32.52
CA PHE A 88 12.53 17.79 -32.87
C PHE A 88 13.50 17.80 -31.68
N ASP A 89 13.67 18.94 -31.02
CA ASP A 89 14.56 19.05 -29.85
C ASP A 89 14.12 18.09 -28.75
N SER A 90 12.83 18.08 -28.40
CA SER A 90 12.28 17.17 -27.39
C SER A 90 12.32 15.69 -27.83
N GLY A 91 12.08 15.41 -29.11
CA GLY A 91 12.12 14.06 -29.66
C GLY A 91 13.53 13.48 -29.82
N ALA A 92 14.56 14.33 -29.83
CA ALA A 92 15.95 13.94 -29.86
C ALA A 92 16.54 13.60 -28.47
N MET A 93 15.83 13.90 -27.37
CA MET A 93 16.32 13.84 -26.01
C MET A 93 17.05 12.55 -25.62
N PRO A 94 16.60 11.33 -25.94
CA PRO A 94 17.23 10.10 -25.48
C PRO A 94 18.70 9.93 -25.90
N TYR A 95 19.10 10.52 -27.01
CA TYR A 95 20.49 10.50 -27.46
C TYR A 95 21.17 11.88 -27.34
N ALA A 96 20.41 12.98 -27.49
CA ALA A 96 20.95 14.33 -27.42
C ALA A 96 21.46 14.66 -26.00
N GLN A 97 20.84 14.15 -24.95
CA GLN A 97 21.34 14.32 -23.56
C GLN A 97 22.72 13.71 -23.34
N LEU A 98 23.12 12.76 -24.17
CA LEU A 98 24.44 12.12 -24.15
C LEU A 98 25.46 12.85 -25.02
N HIS A 99 25.07 13.97 -25.64
CA HIS A 99 25.86 14.74 -26.61
C HIS A 99 26.30 13.90 -27.81
N TYR A 100 25.47 12.93 -28.21
CA TYR A 100 25.70 12.12 -29.41
C TYR A 100 25.57 12.98 -30.67
N PRO A 101 26.41 12.80 -31.72
CA PRO A 101 27.46 11.78 -31.86
C PRO A 101 28.87 12.25 -31.40
N PHE A 102 29.00 13.41 -30.74
CA PHE A 102 30.29 14.03 -30.43
C PHE A 102 30.93 13.40 -29.19
N GLU A 103 30.11 13.00 -28.22
CA GLU A 103 30.50 12.28 -27.02
C GLU A 103 29.63 11.04 -26.86
N ASN A 104 30.06 10.08 -26.02
CA ASN A 104 29.28 8.91 -25.66
C ASN A 104 28.75 8.07 -26.86
N LYS A 105 29.40 8.18 -28.02
CA LYS A 105 28.96 7.53 -29.25
C LYS A 105 28.83 6.01 -29.08
N GLU A 106 29.79 5.38 -28.42
CA GLU A 106 29.82 3.92 -28.27
C GLU A 106 28.62 3.38 -27.50
N ILE A 107 28.18 4.06 -26.42
CA ILE A 107 27.07 3.59 -25.60
C ILE A 107 25.71 3.71 -26.29
N VAL A 108 25.59 4.63 -27.26
CA VAL A 108 24.41 4.76 -28.13
C VAL A 108 24.48 3.74 -29.26
N ASP A 109 25.58 3.65 -29.98
CA ASP A 109 25.76 2.73 -31.11
C ASP A 109 25.64 1.26 -30.69
N ASN A 110 26.21 0.90 -29.54
CA ASN A 110 26.13 -0.45 -28.94
C ASN A 110 24.79 -0.77 -28.27
N ARG A 111 23.83 0.15 -28.32
CA ARG A 111 22.50 -0.04 -27.72
C ARG A 111 22.51 -0.32 -26.20
N SER A 112 23.58 0.06 -25.50
CA SER A 112 23.68 -0.15 -24.05
C SER A 112 22.90 0.89 -23.23
N TYR A 113 22.67 2.08 -23.78
CA TYR A 113 21.92 3.16 -23.15
C TYR A 113 20.75 3.70 -23.98
N TYR A 114 20.69 3.36 -25.24
CA TYR A 114 19.63 3.71 -26.18
C TYR A 114 19.09 2.44 -26.83
N PRO A 115 17.76 2.24 -26.96
CA PRO A 115 16.65 3.11 -26.61
C PRO A 115 16.49 3.36 -25.10
N ALA A 116 15.76 4.41 -24.71
CA ALA A 116 15.41 4.67 -23.32
C ALA A 116 14.68 3.46 -22.69
N ASP A 117 14.95 3.16 -21.42
CA ASP A 117 14.31 2.00 -20.76
C ASP A 117 12.84 2.25 -20.49
N PHE A 118 12.47 3.49 -20.13
CA PHE A 118 11.12 3.83 -19.71
C PHE A 118 10.80 5.31 -19.95
N ILE A 119 9.55 5.59 -20.36
CA ILE A 119 8.97 6.94 -20.39
C ILE A 119 7.55 6.92 -19.81
N ALA A 120 7.10 8.04 -19.24
CA ALA A 120 5.73 8.21 -18.74
C ALA A 120 5.26 9.64 -18.93
N GLU A 121 4.14 9.83 -19.63
CA GLU A 121 3.49 11.11 -19.83
C GLU A 121 1.99 10.93 -20.07
N GLY A 122 1.24 12.03 -20.24
CA GLY A 122 -0.20 11.99 -20.48
C GLY A 122 -0.58 11.34 -21.82
N VAL A 123 -1.78 10.83 -21.92
CA VAL A 123 -2.32 10.16 -23.12
C VAL A 123 -2.34 11.06 -24.36
N ASP A 124 -2.38 12.40 -24.20
CA ASP A 124 -2.30 13.36 -25.29
C ASP A 124 -0.96 13.32 -26.03
N GLN A 125 0.11 12.82 -25.39
CA GLN A 125 1.44 12.68 -25.98
C GLN A 125 1.54 11.56 -27.04
N THR A 126 0.52 10.77 -27.22
CA THR A 126 0.39 9.88 -28.39
C THR A 126 0.35 10.63 -29.71
N ARG A 127 -0.01 11.92 -29.69
CA ARG A 127 0.02 12.86 -30.83
C ARG A 127 1.03 14.00 -30.62
N GLY A 128 1.98 13.83 -29.72
CA GLY A 128 3.02 14.78 -29.39
C GLY A 128 4.35 14.09 -29.17
N TRP A 129 4.85 14.12 -27.96
CA TRP A 129 6.20 13.66 -27.62
C TRP A 129 6.44 12.18 -27.92
N PHE A 130 5.51 11.28 -27.61
CA PHE A 130 5.68 9.85 -27.93
C PHE A 130 5.85 9.62 -29.42
N PHE A 131 5.08 10.34 -30.24
CA PHE A 131 5.18 10.26 -31.70
C PHE A 131 6.52 10.80 -32.20
N THR A 132 6.95 11.99 -31.76
CA THR A 132 8.19 12.61 -32.24
C THR A 132 9.43 11.83 -31.82
N LEU A 133 9.47 11.31 -30.59
CA LEU A 133 10.52 10.38 -30.14
C LEU A 133 10.64 9.19 -31.09
N HIS A 134 9.52 8.55 -31.41
CA HIS A 134 9.51 7.34 -32.24
C HIS A 134 9.83 7.63 -33.69
N ALA A 135 9.30 8.71 -34.25
CA ALA A 135 9.58 9.13 -35.63
C ALA A 135 11.07 9.42 -35.84
N ILE A 136 11.69 10.19 -34.94
CA ILE A 136 13.12 10.52 -35.04
C ILE A 136 13.98 9.27 -34.86
N ALA A 137 13.65 8.43 -33.86
CA ALA A 137 14.38 7.18 -33.62
C ALA A 137 14.34 6.24 -34.83
N THR A 138 13.20 6.14 -35.51
CA THR A 138 13.04 5.31 -36.68
C THR A 138 13.87 5.86 -37.83
N MET A 139 13.83 7.18 -38.08
CA MET A 139 14.55 7.81 -39.19
C MET A 139 16.09 7.81 -39.00
N VAL A 140 16.56 8.02 -37.77
CA VAL A 140 18.00 8.19 -37.49
C VAL A 140 18.68 6.86 -37.12
N PHE A 141 17.99 5.99 -36.38
CA PHE A 141 18.58 4.78 -35.79
C PHE A 141 17.96 3.47 -36.27
N ASP A 142 16.91 3.50 -37.10
CA ASP A 142 16.13 2.31 -37.48
C ASP A 142 15.71 1.51 -36.21
N SER A 143 15.17 2.19 -35.21
CA SER A 143 14.91 1.65 -33.88
C SER A 143 13.70 2.30 -33.22
N VAL A 144 13.20 1.67 -32.15
CA VAL A 144 12.31 2.34 -31.19
C VAL A 144 13.09 3.37 -30.37
N ALA A 145 12.42 4.39 -29.85
CA ALA A 145 13.02 5.39 -28.98
C ALA A 145 13.06 4.94 -27.50
N TYR A 146 12.13 4.10 -27.11
CA TYR A 146 11.94 3.62 -25.74
C TYR A 146 11.42 2.17 -25.76
N LYS A 147 11.76 1.43 -24.68
CA LYS A 147 11.38 0.02 -24.52
C LYS A 147 10.01 -0.11 -23.85
N ASN A 148 9.74 0.74 -22.86
CA ASN A 148 8.52 0.72 -22.05
C ASN A 148 7.91 2.12 -21.95
N VAL A 149 6.58 2.19 -21.88
CA VAL A 149 5.84 3.45 -21.76
C VAL A 149 4.60 3.27 -20.88
N ILE A 150 4.38 4.22 -19.98
CA ILE A 150 3.09 4.41 -19.33
C ILE A 150 2.42 5.66 -19.92
N SER A 151 1.28 5.46 -20.55
CA SER A 151 0.43 6.56 -21.02
C SER A 151 -0.57 6.90 -19.92
N ASN A 152 -0.31 7.98 -19.18
CA ASN A 152 -1.10 8.35 -18.02
C ASN A 152 -2.50 8.84 -18.41
N GLY A 153 -3.50 8.39 -17.65
CA GLY A 153 -4.87 8.91 -17.71
C GLY A 153 -4.98 10.35 -17.17
N LEU A 154 -6.16 10.90 -17.28
CA LEU A 154 -6.44 12.26 -16.81
C LEU A 154 -6.72 12.28 -15.31
N VAL A 155 -6.27 13.34 -14.62
CA VAL A 155 -6.70 13.66 -13.26
C VAL A 155 -7.98 14.49 -13.34
N LEU A 156 -9.09 13.92 -12.89
CA LEU A 156 -10.42 14.50 -12.89
C LEU A 156 -10.80 14.95 -11.48
N ASP A 157 -11.81 15.81 -11.34
CA ASP A 157 -12.38 16.11 -10.03
C ASP A 157 -13.10 14.87 -9.43
N LYS A 158 -13.52 14.96 -8.18
CA LYS A 158 -14.20 13.84 -7.49
C LYS A 158 -15.48 13.35 -8.17
N ASN A 159 -16.09 14.20 -9.02
CA ASN A 159 -17.28 13.87 -9.78
C ASN A 159 -16.97 13.30 -11.17
N GLY A 160 -15.69 13.24 -11.56
CA GLY A 160 -15.23 12.76 -12.85
C GLY A 160 -15.22 13.81 -13.96
N ASN A 161 -15.28 15.10 -13.63
CA ASN A 161 -15.19 16.18 -14.60
C ASN A 161 -13.73 16.63 -14.77
N LYS A 162 -13.38 17.12 -15.97
CA LYS A 162 -12.06 17.69 -16.22
C LYS A 162 -11.83 18.92 -15.33
N MET A 163 -10.71 18.94 -14.64
CA MET A 163 -10.31 20.09 -13.82
C MET A 163 -9.98 21.30 -14.67
N SER A 164 -10.44 22.48 -14.24
CA SER A 164 -10.21 23.75 -14.92
C SER A 164 -10.22 24.90 -13.92
N LYS A 165 -9.25 25.80 -14.00
CA LYS A 165 -9.22 27.03 -13.20
C LYS A 165 -10.51 27.87 -13.40
N ARG A 166 -11.06 27.86 -14.62
CA ARG A 166 -12.29 28.61 -14.96
C ARG A 166 -13.52 28.06 -14.22
N LEU A 167 -13.58 26.75 -13.99
CA LEU A 167 -14.70 26.10 -13.30
C LEU A 167 -14.52 26.09 -11.77
N GLY A 168 -13.35 26.51 -11.27
CA GLY A 168 -13.05 26.51 -9.83
C GLY A 168 -12.96 25.11 -9.20
N ASN A 169 -12.85 24.05 -10.01
CA ASN A 169 -12.75 22.67 -9.56
C ASN A 169 -11.30 22.12 -9.62
N ALA A 170 -10.33 22.97 -9.93
CA ALA A 170 -8.92 22.60 -9.91
C ALA A 170 -8.41 22.62 -8.47
N VAL A 171 -7.77 21.52 -8.06
CA VAL A 171 -7.10 21.41 -6.75
C VAL A 171 -5.71 22.01 -6.86
N ASP A 172 -5.34 22.86 -5.90
CA ASP A 172 -3.98 23.36 -5.79
C ASP A 172 -3.05 22.27 -5.20
N PRO A 173 -2.07 21.77 -5.99
CA PRO A 173 -1.17 20.72 -5.52
C PRO A 173 -0.27 21.19 -4.37
N PHE A 174 0.20 22.44 -4.36
CA PHE A 174 1.09 22.94 -3.33
C PHE A 174 0.38 23.12 -1.98
N GLY A 175 -0.84 23.67 -1.99
CA GLY A 175 -1.67 23.73 -0.79
C GLY A 175 -2.05 22.34 -0.25
N THR A 176 -2.22 21.37 -1.13
CA THR A 176 -2.46 19.96 -0.75
C THR A 176 -1.21 19.35 -0.11
N ILE A 177 -0.03 19.57 -0.70
CA ILE A 177 1.26 19.10 -0.16
C ILE A 177 1.54 19.73 1.21
N GLU A 178 1.33 21.04 1.36
CA GLU A 178 1.54 21.75 2.63
C GLU A 178 0.66 21.17 3.75
N LYS A 179 -0.60 20.84 3.44
CA LYS A 179 -1.57 20.36 4.43
C LYS A 179 -1.41 18.88 4.77
N TYR A 180 -1.15 18.03 3.79
CA TYR A 180 -1.19 16.57 3.95
C TYR A 180 0.17 15.89 3.80
N GLY A 181 1.17 16.57 3.26
CA GLY A 181 2.48 16.03 2.91
C GLY A 181 2.54 15.53 1.47
N SER A 182 3.75 15.52 0.90
CA SER A 182 3.97 15.06 -0.48
C SER A 182 3.77 13.55 -0.63
N ASP A 183 4.25 12.74 0.30
CA ASP A 183 4.17 11.28 0.20
C ASP A 183 2.75 10.73 0.32
N PRO A 184 1.87 11.23 1.21
CA PRO A 184 0.47 10.85 1.18
C PRO A 184 -0.23 11.19 -0.14
N LEU A 185 0.08 12.33 -0.75
CA LEU A 185 -0.45 12.69 -2.07
C LEU A 185 0.05 11.74 -3.16
N ARG A 186 1.38 11.49 -3.21
CA ARG A 186 1.99 10.55 -4.17
C ARG A 186 1.42 9.14 -4.01
N TRP A 187 1.33 8.65 -2.78
CA TRP A 187 0.77 7.33 -2.47
C TRP A 187 -0.69 7.21 -2.91
N TYR A 188 -1.51 8.22 -2.60
CA TYR A 188 -2.90 8.27 -3.04
C TYR A 188 -3.02 8.22 -4.56
N MET A 189 -2.26 9.05 -5.28
CA MET A 189 -2.33 9.11 -6.74
C MET A 189 -1.94 7.79 -7.41
N ILE A 190 -0.97 7.09 -6.86
CA ILE A 190 -0.48 5.82 -7.41
C ILE A 190 -1.37 4.64 -7.02
N THR A 191 -1.89 4.61 -5.77
CA THR A 191 -2.63 3.43 -5.27
C THR A 191 -4.13 3.48 -5.50
N ASN A 192 -4.70 4.67 -5.73
CA ASN A 192 -6.15 4.83 -5.89
C ASN A 192 -6.65 4.25 -7.23
N SER A 193 -5.91 4.48 -8.31
CA SER A 193 -6.19 3.89 -9.63
C SER A 193 -4.89 3.63 -10.39
N SER A 194 -4.93 2.71 -11.36
CA SER A 194 -3.79 2.47 -12.24
C SER A 194 -3.40 3.74 -13.00
N PRO A 195 -2.09 3.98 -13.28
CA PRO A 195 -1.64 5.22 -13.92
C PRO A 195 -2.29 5.51 -15.27
N TRP A 196 -2.66 4.48 -16.03
CA TRP A 196 -3.33 4.60 -17.33
C TRP A 196 -4.84 4.84 -17.26
N ASP A 197 -5.44 4.70 -16.06
CA ASP A 197 -6.85 5.01 -15.84
C ASP A 197 -7.04 6.46 -15.43
N ASN A 198 -8.24 7.01 -15.67
CA ASN A 198 -8.57 8.33 -15.19
C ASN A 198 -8.74 8.32 -13.66
N LEU A 199 -7.97 9.15 -12.98
CA LEU A 199 -8.03 9.31 -11.53
C LEU A 199 -9.11 10.33 -11.16
N LYS A 200 -10.14 9.91 -10.41
CA LYS A 200 -11.06 10.83 -9.72
C LYS A 200 -10.39 11.29 -8.42
N PHE A 201 -9.87 12.50 -8.46
CA PHE A 201 -9.11 13.04 -7.33
C PHE A 201 -10.04 13.58 -6.24
N ASP A 202 -9.88 13.04 -5.04
CA ASP A 202 -10.57 13.49 -3.84
C ASP A 202 -9.55 13.77 -2.71
N VAL A 203 -9.58 14.98 -2.18
CA VAL A 203 -8.70 15.41 -1.09
C VAL A 203 -8.95 14.61 0.20
N ASP A 204 -10.19 14.17 0.43
CA ASP A 204 -10.52 13.32 1.59
C ASP A 204 -9.84 11.96 1.48
N GLY A 205 -9.65 11.44 0.26
CA GLY A 205 -8.88 10.22 0.01
C GLY A 205 -7.38 10.38 0.34
N VAL A 206 -6.80 11.55 0.07
CA VAL A 206 -5.41 11.85 0.48
C VAL A 206 -5.29 11.84 2.01
N ASP A 207 -6.25 12.46 2.71
CA ASP A 207 -6.27 12.45 4.18
C ASP A 207 -6.49 11.04 4.75
N GLU A 208 -7.29 10.23 4.08
CA GLU A 208 -7.49 8.84 4.46
C GLU A 208 -6.18 8.04 4.37
N VAL A 209 -5.44 8.16 3.28
CA VAL A 209 -4.11 7.54 3.10
C VAL A 209 -3.15 8.02 4.19
N ARG A 210 -3.10 9.34 4.44
CA ARG A 210 -2.27 9.92 5.49
C ARG A 210 -2.57 9.30 6.87
N ARG A 211 -3.83 9.13 7.21
CA ARG A 211 -4.24 8.60 8.52
C ARG A 211 -4.15 7.07 8.59
N LYS A 212 -4.66 6.37 7.57
CA LYS A 212 -4.80 4.90 7.62
C LYS A 212 -3.52 4.14 7.24
N PHE A 213 -2.72 4.65 6.33
CA PHE A 213 -1.46 4.02 5.95
C PHE A 213 -0.26 4.63 6.68
N PHE A 214 0.05 5.91 6.42
CA PHE A 214 1.21 6.55 7.06
C PHE A 214 1.06 6.65 8.58
N GLY A 215 -0.14 6.95 9.06
CA GLY A 215 -0.43 6.99 10.49
C GLY A 215 -0.27 5.62 11.15
N THR A 216 -0.67 4.54 10.50
CA THR A 216 -0.50 3.17 10.99
C THR A 216 0.98 2.77 11.00
N LEU A 217 1.71 3.04 9.94
CA LEU A 217 3.15 2.77 9.86
C LEU A 217 3.93 3.58 10.92
N TYR A 218 3.60 4.87 11.07
CA TYR A 218 4.19 5.72 12.10
C TYR A 218 3.92 5.18 13.52
N ASN A 219 2.70 4.77 13.82
CA ASN A 219 2.35 4.19 15.11
C ASN A 219 3.09 2.87 15.37
N THR A 220 3.28 2.06 14.34
CA THR A 220 4.04 0.81 14.41
C THR A 220 5.51 1.09 14.69
N TYR A 221 6.11 2.04 13.97
CA TYR A 221 7.48 2.49 14.23
C TYR A 221 7.61 3.12 15.63
N SER A 222 6.69 3.99 16.03
CA SER A 222 6.72 4.64 17.34
C SER A 222 6.61 3.63 18.49
N PHE A 223 5.80 2.58 18.31
CA PHE A 223 5.75 1.46 19.26
C PHE A 223 7.10 0.75 19.35
N PHE A 224 7.69 0.40 18.22
CA PHE A 224 9.02 -0.20 18.17
C PHE A 224 10.07 0.68 18.86
N ALA A 225 10.17 1.95 18.43
CA ALA A 225 11.18 2.89 18.92
C ALA A 225 11.05 3.15 20.44
N LEU A 226 9.81 3.27 20.94
CA LEU A 226 9.55 3.47 22.37
C LEU A 226 10.19 2.34 23.21
N TYR A 227 9.86 1.10 22.88
CA TYR A 227 10.35 -0.03 23.66
C TYR A 227 11.82 -0.35 23.38
N ALA A 228 12.28 -0.22 22.14
CA ALA A 228 13.69 -0.37 21.80
C ALA A 228 14.58 0.61 22.58
N ASN A 229 14.16 1.87 22.73
CA ASN A 229 14.89 2.86 23.53
C ASN A 229 14.87 2.53 25.02
N VAL A 230 13.73 2.08 25.56
CA VAL A 230 13.61 1.69 26.98
C VAL A 230 14.51 0.49 27.29
N ASP A 231 14.53 -0.50 26.41
CA ASP A 231 15.31 -1.74 26.60
C ASP A 231 16.78 -1.62 26.11
N GLY A 232 17.15 -0.50 25.48
CA GLY A 232 18.49 -0.29 24.90
C GLY A 232 18.81 -1.19 23.72
N PHE A 233 17.80 -1.60 22.95
CA PHE A 233 18.00 -2.45 21.78
C PHE A 233 18.67 -1.67 20.65
N THR A 234 19.86 -2.13 20.22
CA THR A 234 20.66 -1.54 19.12
C THR A 234 20.97 -2.53 18.01
N TYR A 235 20.38 -3.71 18.07
CA TYR A 235 20.68 -4.84 17.18
C TYR A 235 22.15 -5.30 17.23
N ALA A 236 22.79 -5.22 18.38
CA ALA A 236 24.16 -5.65 18.58
C ALA A 236 24.28 -7.19 18.77
N GLU A 237 23.18 -7.81 19.17
CA GLU A 237 23.11 -9.25 19.38
C GLU A 237 23.04 -10.00 18.05
N PRO A 238 23.58 -11.23 17.98
CA PRO A 238 23.41 -12.10 16.82
C PRO A 238 21.93 -12.35 16.52
N ASP A 239 21.61 -12.59 15.26
CA ASP A 239 20.26 -12.95 14.85
C ASP A 239 19.81 -14.24 15.55
N VAL A 240 18.61 -14.19 16.13
CA VAL A 240 17.95 -15.38 16.65
C VAL A 240 17.68 -16.33 15.49
N PRO A 241 18.16 -17.60 15.54
CA PRO A 241 17.93 -18.55 14.46
C PRO A 241 16.44 -18.76 14.18
N MET A 242 16.08 -18.98 12.92
CA MET A 242 14.67 -19.19 12.53
C MET A 242 14.01 -20.37 13.26
N THR A 243 14.77 -21.40 13.61
CA THR A 243 14.29 -22.56 14.36
C THR A 243 13.93 -22.25 15.82
N GLU A 244 14.49 -21.18 16.38
CA GLU A 244 14.24 -20.72 17.75
C GLU A 244 13.19 -19.59 17.81
N ARG A 245 12.82 -19.02 16.65
CA ARG A 245 11.78 -17.98 16.59
C ARG A 245 10.40 -18.60 16.77
N PRO A 246 9.49 -17.95 17.53
CA PRO A 246 8.09 -18.33 17.60
C PRO A 246 7.44 -18.39 16.21
N GLU A 247 6.39 -19.19 16.08
CA GLU A 247 5.67 -19.36 14.81
C GLU A 247 5.17 -18.03 14.24
N ILE A 248 4.71 -17.13 15.09
CA ILE A 248 4.22 -15.81 14.67
C ILE A 248 5.32 -14.93 14.04
N ASP A 249 6.57 -15.04 14.50
CA ASP A 249 7.73 -14.34 13.92
C ASP A 249 8.10 -14.97 12.57
N ARG A 250 8.09 -16.30 12.50
CA ARG A 250 8.35 -17.03 11.25
C ARG A 250 7.30 -16.76 10.20
N TRP A 251 6.04 -16.63 10.61
CA TRP A 251 4.95 -16.28 9.73
C TRP A 251 5.13 -14.88 9.10
N ILE A 252 5.34 -13.84 9.91
CA ILE A 252 5.46 -12.49 9.37
C ILE A 252 6.69 -12.32 8.50
N LEU A 253 7.80 -13.01 8.81
CA LEU A 253 8.99 -13.03 7.96
C LEU A 253 8.79 -13.82 6.66
N SER A 254 8.02 -14.91 6.67
CA SER A 254 7.59 -15.61 5.45
C SER A 254 6.76 -14.67 4.57
N LEU A 255 5.75 -14.04 5.14
CA LEU A 255 4.87 -13.12 4.41
C LEU A 255 5.64 -11.90 3.88
N LEU A 256 6.63 -11.39 4.63
CA LEU A 256 7.51 -10.32 4.19
C LEU A 256 8.31 -10.72 2.96
N ASN A 257 8.86 -11.94 2.92
CA ASN A 257 9.60 -12.44 1.77
C ASN A 257 8.69 -12.69 0.56
N SER A 258 7.45 -13.14 0.78
CA SER A 258 6.42 -13.19 -0.26
C SER A 258 6.11 -11.80 -0.80
N LEU A 259 5.97 -10.80 0.07
CA LEU A 259 5.74 -9.40 -0.31
C LEU A 259 6.91 -8.85 -1.15
N ILE A 260 8.16 -9.06 -0.74
CA ILE A 260 9.34 -8.62 -1.51
C ILE A 260 9.26 -9.16 -2.94
N LYS A 261 9.03 -10.46 -3.09
CA LYS A 261 8.93 -11.13 -4.40
C LYS A 261 7.82 -10.56 -5.26
N GLU A 262 6.64 -10.33 -4.70
CA GLU A 262 5.48 -9.79 -5.42
C GLU A 262 5.66 -8.31 -5.78
N VAL A 263 6.21 -7.51 -4.88
CA VAL A 263 6.46 -6.07 -5.12
C VAL A 263 7.55 -5.88 -6.17
N ASP A 264 8.63 -6.67 -6.12
CA ASP A 264 9.67 -6.66 -7.15
C ASP A 264 9.10 -7.02 -8.52
N ALA A 265 8.31 -8.09 -8.61
CA ALA A 265 7.63 -8.46 -9.85
C ALA A 265 6.69 -7.34 -10.36
N CYS A 266 5.94 -6.68 -9.46
CA CYS A 266 5.08 -5.57 -9.83
C CYS A 266 5.86 -4.36 -10.37
N TYR A 267 6.98 -3.98 -9.75
CA TYR A 267 7.80 -2.88 -10.25
C TYR A 267 8.46 -3.22 -11.58
N ASN A 268 8.93 -4.46 -11.76
CA ASN A 268 9.49 -4.93 -13.03
C ASN A 268 8.46 -4.94 -14.17
N ASP A 269 7.17 -5.16 -13.85
CA ASP A 269 6.06 -5.15 -14.81
C ASP A 269 5.35 -3.78 -14.92
N TYR A 270 5.92 -2.73 -14.33
CA TYR A 270 5.36 -1.37 -14.32
C TYR A 270 3.94 -1.28 -13.72
N GLU A 271 3.66 -2.07 -12.68
CA GLU A 271 2.40 -2.12 -11.93
C GLU A 271 2.53 -1.45 -10.54
N PRO A 272 2.84 -0.14 -10.45
CA PRO A 272 3.11 0.50 -9.16
C PRO A 272 1.88 0.56 -8.26
N THR A 273 0.68 0.57 -8.83
CA THR A 273 -0.58 0.56 -8.08
C THR A 273 -0.72 -0.73 -7.27
N LYS A 274 -0.44 -1.86 -7.89
CA LYS A 274 -0.49 -3.17 -7.23
C LYS A 274 0.58 -3.27 -6.16
N ALA A 275 1.81 -2.84 -6.47
CA ALA A 275 2.91 -2.79 -5.50
C ALA A 275 2.54 -1.98 -4.24
N GLY A 276 2.03 -0.75 -4.42
CA GLY A 276 1.65 0.10 -3.30
C GLY A 276 0.49 -0.46 -2.47
N ARG A 277 -0.48 -1.14 -3.08
CA ARG A 277 -1.58 -1.82 -2.37
C ARG A 277 -1.08 -2.99 -1.55
N LEU A 278 -0.22 -3.85 -2.10
CA LEU A 278 0.40 -4.97 -1.38
C LEU A 278 1.16 -4.49 -0.14
N ILE A 279 1.94 -3.41 -0.26
CA ILE A 279 2.65 -2.80 0.87
C ILE A 279 1.65 -2.26 1.91
N THR A 280 0.58 -1.61 1.47
CA THR A 280 -0.47 -1.07 2.35
C THR A 280 -1.14 -2.18 3.16
N ASP A 281 -1.54 -3.26 2.51
CA ASP A 281 -2.21 -4.41 3.13
C ASP A 281 -1.27 -5.10 4.12
N PHE A 282 -0.01 -5.31 3.75
CA PHE A 282 0.98 -5.87 4.66
C PHE A 282 1.15 -5.01 5.92
N VAL A 283 1.32 -3.70 5.78
CA VAL A 283 1.53 -2.79 6.93
C VAL A 283 0.29 -2.73 7.82
N ASN A 284 -0.89 -2.58 7.23
CA ASN A 284 -2.11 -2.38 8.00
C ASN A 284 -2.61 -3.68 8.62
N ASP A 285 -2.81 -4.70 7.80
CA ASP A 285 -3.55 -5.89 8.21
C ASP A 285 -2.64 -6.92 8.88
N ASN A 286 -1.43 -7.10 8.35
CA ASN A 286 -0.52 -8.12 8.84
C ASN A 286 0.44 -7.60 9.91
N LEU A 287 1.16 -6.51 9.65
CA LEU A 287 2.18 -6.02 10.57
C LEU A 287 1.57 -5.33 11.79
N SER A 288 0.74 -4.32 11.58
CA SER A 288 0.17 -3.50 12.68
C SER A 288 -0.97 -4.20 13.40
N ASN A 289 -2.04 -4.54 12.65
CA ASN A 289 -3.29 -5.03 13.22
C ASN A 289 -3.25 -6.51 13.62
N TRP A 290 -2.22 -7.25 13.22
CA TRP A 290 -2.06 -8.65 13.59
C TRP A 290 -0.76 -8.87 14.36
N TYR A 291 0.40 -8.79 13.72
CA TYR A 291 1.67 -9.10 14.37
C TYR A 291 1.94 -8.24 15.61
N VAL A 292 1.96 -6.91 15.47
CA VAL A 292 2.25 -6.00 16.61
C VAL A 292 1.19 -6.13 17.68
N ARG A 293 -0.09 -6.16 17.31
CA ARG A 293 -1.20 -6.25 18.26
C ARG A 293 -1.13 -7.52 19.11
N LEU A 294 -0.85 -8.66 18.50
CA LEU A 294 -0.75 -9.95 19.20
C LEU A 294 0.49 -10.05 20.10
N ASN A 295 1.57 -9.39 19.69
CA ASN A 295 2.87 -9.52 20.35
C ASN A 295 3.21 -8.40 21.34
N ARG A 296 2.31 -7.44 21.60
CA ARG A 296 2.58 -6.30 22.49
C ARG A 296 3.18 -6.70 23.84
N LYS A 297 2.69 -7.79 24.43
CA LYS A 297 3.16 -8.30 25.73
C LYS A 297 4.62 -8.77 25.70
N ARG A 298 5.14 -9.20 24.56
CA ARG A 298 6.54 -9.62 24.43
C ARG A 298 7.51 -8.45 24.56
N PHE A 299 7.08 -7.24 24.20
CA PHE A 299 7.84 -6.00 24.39
C PHE A 299 7.72 -5.43 25.81
N TRP A 300 6.69 -5.84 26.57
CA TRP A 300 6.52 -5.43 27.94
C TRP A 300 7.31 -6.35 28.85
N GLY A 301 7.97 -5.85 29.81
CA GLY A 301 8.74 -6.67 30.73
C GLY A 301 10.19 -6.20 30.83
N SER A 302 10.82 -6.54 31.92
CA SER A 302 12.09 -5.95 32.34
C SER A 302 13.34 -6.61 31.82
N ALA A 303 13.28 -7.88 31.39
CA ALA A 303 14.46 -8.62 30.98
C ALA A 303 14.44 -8.95 29.48
N MET A 304 15.59 -8.74 28.81
CA MET A 304 15.81 -9.21 27.46
C MET A 304 15.91 -10.74 27.46
N SER A 305 14.94 -11.40 26.86
CA SER A 305 14.90 -12.86 26.60
C SER A 305 15.11 -13.13 25.12
N THR A 306 15.42 -14.36 24.76
CA THR A 306 15.51 -14.79 23.35
C THR A 306 14.20 -14.50 22.61
N ASP A 307 13.04 -14.73 23.25
CA ASP A 307 11.73 -14.42 22.68
C ASP A 307 11.53 -12.92 22.43
N LYS A 308 11.90 -12.08 23.40
CA LYS A 308 11.83 -10.62 23.27
C LYS A 308 12.79 -10.10 22.20
N LEU A 309 14.01 -10.62 22.18
CA LEU A 309 15.00 -10.31 21.14
C LEU A 309 14.50 -10.69 19.74
N SER A 310 13.92 -11.88 19.60
CA SER A 310 13.30 -12.32 18.35
C SER A 310 12.23 -11.35 17.88
N ALA A 311 11.37 -10.85 18.81
CA ALA A 311 10.33 -9.88 18.48
C ALA A 311 10.92 -8.56 17.97
N TYR A 312 11.97 -8.03 18.63
CA TYR A 312 12.64 -6.80 18.17
C TYR A 312 13.29 -6.98 16.81
N GLN A 313 14.06 -8.03 16.60
CA GLN A 313 14.73 -8.30 15.34
C GLN A 313 13.72 -8.49 14.21
N THR A 314 12.62 -9.18 14.45
CA THR A 314 11.57 -9.40 13.46
C THR A 314 10.87 -8.09 13.08
N LEU A 315 10.48 -7.28 14.07
CA LEU A 315 9.80 -6.01 13.79
C LEU A 315 10.73 -5.00 13.11
N TYR A 316 12.00 -4.94 13.52
CA TYR A 316 13.03 -4.14 12.85
C TYR A 316 13.15 -4.51 11.37
N THR A 317 13.30 -5.82 11.08
CA THR A 317 13.42 -6.33 9.70
C THR A 317 12.20 -5.95 8.85
N CYS A 318 10.99 -6.07 9.41
CA CYS A 318 9.78 -5.65 8.71
C CYS A 318 9.78 -4.14 8.40
N LEU A 319 10.13 -3.29 9.37
CA LEU A 319 10.14 -1.84 9.19
C LEU A 319 11.20 -1.38 8.19
N GLU A 320 12.41 -1.93 8.28
CA GLU A 320 13.51 -1.64 7.35
C GLU A 320 13.15 -2.03 5.92
N THR A 321 12.62 -3.25 5.74
CA THR A 321 12.21 -3.75 4.43
C THR A 321 11.07 -2.93 3.84
N VAL A 322 10.04 -2.60 4.64
CA VAL A 322 8.93 -1.74 4.19
C VAL A 322 9.44 -0.38 3.73
N ALA A 323 10.40 0.23 4.46
CA ALA A 323 11.00 1.50 4.05
C ALA A 323 11.64 1.39 2.65
N LYS A 324 12.40 0.32 2.40
CA LYS A 324 13.00 0.08 1.07
C LYS A 324 11.96 -0.15 -0.02
N LEU A 325 10.95 -0.98 0.24
CA LEU A 325 9.90 -1.30 -0.74
C LEU A 325 9.04 -0.10 -1.12
N MET A 326 8.74 0.80 -0.16
CA MET A 326 7.90 1.96 -0.41
C MET A 326 8.64 3.17 -1.00
N ALA A 327 9.97 3.19 -0.94
CA ALA A 327 10.79 4.33 -1.34
C ALA A 327 10.53 4.85 -2.77
N PRO A 328 10.29 4.00 -3.79
CA PRO A 328 9.97 4.50 -5.13
C PRO A 328 8.71 5.36 -5.21
N ILE A 329 7.72 5.13 -4.36
CA ILE A 329 6.45 5.87 -4.35
C ILE A 329 6.47 6.98 -3.30
N ALA A 330 6.95 6.70 -2.09
CA ALA A 330 6.97 7.61 -0.93
C ALA A 330 8.40 7.90 -0.45
N PRO A 331 9.19 8.66 -1.24
CA PRO A 331 10.64 8.78 -1.04
C PRO A 331 11.04 9.44 0.26
N PHE A 332 10.29 10.46 0.73
CA PHE A 332 10.71 11.25 1.89
C PHE A 332 10.45 10.54 3.21
N TYR A 333 9.26 9.93 3.36
CA TYR A 333 8.93 9.18 4.56
C TYR A 333 9.77 7.90 4.67
N ALA A 334 9.96 7.21 3.54
CA ALA A 334 10.79 6.02 3.47
C ALA A 334 12.23 6.30 3.89
N ASP A 335 12.81 7.38 3.38
CA ASP A 335 14.18 7.79 3.73
C ASP A 335 14.30 8.11 5.22
N ARG A 336 13.35 8.88 5.75
CA ARG A 336 13.35 9.22 7.18
C ARG A 336 13.24 7.97 8.07
N LEU A 337 12.29 7.07 7.78
CA LEU A 337 12.11 5.84 8.53
C LEU A 337 13.36 4.96 8.48
N TYR A 338 13.93 4.79 7.30
CA TYR A 338 15.12 3.99 7.09
C TYR A 338 16.33 4.56 7.85
N MET A 339 16.58 5.87 7.72
CA MET A 339 17.69 6.54 8.39
C MET A 339 17.55 6.49 9.92
N ASP A 340 16.33 6.66 10.46
CA ASP A 340 16.10 6.55 11.90
C ASP A 340 16.41 5.12 12.44
N LEU A 341 16.20 4.08 11.62
CA LEU A 341 16.53 2.70 11.98
C LEU A 341 18.04 2.41 11.90
N ILE A 342 18.69 2.75 10.78
CA ILE A 342 20.09 2.38 10.55
C ILE A 342 21.08 3.21 11.37
N GLN A 343 20.77 4.48 11.68
CA GLN A 343 21.63 5.32 12.50
C GLN A 343 21.88 4.77 13.91
N VAL A 344 20.88 4.08 14.46
CA VAL A 344 21.00 3.47 15.80
C VAL A 344 21.70 2.13 15.73
N THR A 345 21.41 1.32 14.72
CA THR A 345 21.89 -0.06 14.62
C THR A 345 23.23 -0.19 13.90
N GLY A 346 23.59 0.78 13.05
CA GLY A 346 24.80 0.72 12.24
C GLY A 346 24.84 -0.46 11.25
N ARG A 347 23.69 -1.03 10.90
CA ARG A 347 23.60 -2.20 10.00
C ARG A 347 23.85 -1.84 8.53
N ASP A 348 23.72 -0.58 8.19
CA ASP A 348 24.04 -0.05 6.87
C ASP A 348 24.78 1.28 7.00
N ASN A 349 25.60 1.62 6.01
CA ASN A 349 26.42 2.84 5.99
C ASN A 349 26.00 3.82 4.90
N VAL A 350 24.87 3.59 4.24
CA VAL A 350 24.35 4.49 3.22
C VAL A 350 23.79 5.78 3.84
N VAL A 351 23.83 6.85 3.07
CA VAL A 351 23.37 8.18 3.52
C VAL A 351 21.90 8.43 3.16
N SER A 352 21.26 7.49 2.49
CA SER A 352 19.84 7.54 2.09
C SER A 352 19.35 6.15 1.71
N VAL A 353 18.07 5.87 1.94
CA VAL A 353 17.41 4.65 1.47
C VAL A 353 17.51 4.47 -0.06
N HIS A 354 17.60 5.59 -0.78
CA HIS A 354 17.70 5.59 -2.25
C HIS A 354 19.07 5.13 -2.78
N LEU A 355 20.05 4.96 -1.90
CA LEU A 355 21.37 4.41 -2.21
C LEU A 355 21.55 2.99 -1.64
N ALA A 356 20.54 2.48 -0.91
CA ALA A 356 20.52 1.11 -0.44
C ALA A 356 20.06 0.16 -1.55
N ASP A 357 20.51 -1.08 -1.47
CA ASP A 357 20.04 -2.12 -2.39
C ASP A 357 18.56 -2.43 -2.15
N PHE A 358 17.83 -2.66 -3.25
CA PHE A 358 16.46 -3.11 -3.19
C PHE A 358 16.39 -4.50 -2.55
N PRO A 359 15.39 -4.80 -1.68
CA PRO A 359 15.33 -6.08 -0.99
C PRO A 359 15.21 -7.26 -1.95
N VAL A 360 15.94 -8.32 -1.66
CA VAL A 360 15.84 -9.60 -2.36
C VAL A 360 15.14 -10.61 -1.46
N ALA A 361 14.16 -11.32 -2.00
CA ALA A 361 13.43 -12.34 -1.24
C ALA A 361 14.32 -13.55 -0.94
N ASP A 362 14.36 -13.97 0.32
CA ASP A 362 14.88 -15.27 0.70
C ASP A 362 13.78 -16.32 0.58
N GLU A 363 13.78 -17.07 -0.52
CA GLU A 363 12.76 -18.08 -0.78
C GLU A 363 12.77 -19.23 0.24
N THR A 364 13.86 -19.43 0.98
CA THR A 364 13.95 -20.47 2.02
C THR A 364 13.11 -20.14 3.26
N LEU A 365 12.77 -18.87 3.44
CA LEU A 365 11.91 -18.39 4.52
C LEU A 365 10.42 -18.41 4.17
N ILE A 366 10.08 -18.60 2.90
CA ILE A 366 8.68 -18.61 2.44
C ILE A 366 8.03 -19.95 2.80
N ASN A 367 7.01 -19.88 3.64
CA ASN A 367 6.20 -21.03 4.05
C ASN A 367 4.71 -20.75 3.77
N LYS A 368 4.25 -21.15 2.59
CA LYS A 368 2.87 -20.89 2.14
C LYS A 368 1.79 -21.56 3.00
N GLU A 369 2.10 -22.70 3.60
CA GLU A 369 1.18 -23.35 4.54
C GLU A 369 0.99 -22.51 5.81
N LEU A 370 2.08 -21.96 6.35
CA LEU A 370 2.04 -21.08 7.51
C LEU A 370 1.31 -19.76 7.21
N GLU A 371 1.54 -19.18 6.03
CA GLU A 371 0.81 -18.00 5.57
C GLU A 371 -0.69 -18.27 5.45
N ALA A 372 -1.08 -19.41 4.86
CA ALA A 372 -2.49 -19.79 4.68
C ALA A 372 -3.19 -20.04 6.03
N ARG A 373 -2.52 -20.68 7.00
CA ARG A 373 -3.07 -20.90 8.35
C ARG A 373 -3.35 -19.58 9.08
N GLN A 374 -2.42 -18.64 9.03
CA GLN A 374 -2.60 -17.34 9.67
C GLN A 374 -3.66 -16.48 8.95
N GLN A 375 -3.74 -16.57 7.61
CA GLN A 375 -4.80 -15.94 6.85
C GLN A 375 -6.17 -16.47 7.27
N MET A 376 -6.29 -17.80 7.45
CA MET A 376 -7.52 -18.41 7.97
C MET A 376 -7.91 -17.86 9.35
N ALA A 377 -6.93 -17.68 10.25
CA ALA A 377 -7.19 -17.06 11.55
C ALA A 377 -7.69 -15.61 11.43
N GLN A 378 -7.10 -14.82 10.52
CA GLN A 378 -7.51 -13.45 10.26
C GLN A 378 -8.92 -13.38 9.68
N ASP A 379 -9.25 -14.23 8.69
CA ASP A 379 -10.55 -14.25 8.03
C ASP A 379 -11.65 -14.63 9.02
N VAL A 380 -11.49 -15.73 9.76
CA VAL A 380 -12.44 -16.13 10.80
C VAL A 380 -12.63 -15.03 11.84
N THR A 381 -11.54 -14.45 12.31
CA THR A 381 -11.57 -13.34 13.30
C THR A 381 -12.35 -12.14 12.75
N SER A 382 -12.06 -11.73 11.52
CA SER A 382 -12.74 -10.60 10.86
C SER A 382 -14.25 -10.84 10.74
N MET A 383 -14.64 -12.03 10.27
CA MET A 383 -16.05 -12.42 10.12
C MET A 383 -16.78 -12.41 11.47
N VAL A 384 -16.21 -13.01 12.52
CA VAL A 384 -16.81 -13.03 13.86
C VAL A 384 -16.93 -11.62 14.44
N LEU A 385 -15.90 -10.77 14.29
CA LEU A 385 -15.97 -9.38 14.75
C LEU A 385 -17.01 -8.56 13.98
N ALA A 386 -17.24 -8.85 12.70
CA ALA A 386 -18.31 -8.25 11.92
C ALA A 386 -19.70 -8.68 12.43
N LEU A 387 -19.88 -9.98 12.75
CA LEU A 387 -21.12 -10.49 13.33
C LEU A 387 -21.40 -9.86 14.71
N ARG A 388 -20.40 -9.73 15.57
CA ARG A 388 -20.53 -9.04 16.86
C ARG A 388 -20.98 -7.58 16.69
N ARG A 389 -20.43 -6.86 15.69
CA ARG A 389 -20.84 -5.48 15.39
C ARG A 389 -22.29 -5.39 14.91
N LYS A 390 -22.75 -6.34 14.11
CA LYS A 390 -24.15 -6.41 13.60
C LYS A 390 -25.17 -6.37 14.76
N VAL A 391 -24.84 -6.96 15.92
CA VAL A 391 -25.71 -7.04 17.10
C VAL A 391 -25.18 -6.21 18.28
N ASN A 392 -24.20 -5.35 18.06
CA ASN A 392 -23.62 -4.45 19.06
C ASN A 392 -23.06 -5.16 20.32
N ILE A 393 -22.59 -6.41 20.19
CA ILE A 393 -21.95 -7.13 21.28
C ILE A 393 -20.43 -6.81 21.28
N LYS A 394 -19.97 -6.15 22.34
CA LYS A 394 -18.55 -5.80 22.52
C LYS A 394 -17.69 -7.06 22.59
N VAL A 395 -16.45 -7.00 22.07
CA VAL A 395 -15.53 -8.17 22.12
C VAL A 395 -15.20 -8.59 23.56
N ARG A 396 -15.24 -7.66 24.50
CA ARG A 396 -15.05 -7.97 25.94
C ARG A 396 -16.15 -8.83 26.56
N GLN A 397 -17.34 -8.85 25.97
CA GLN A 397 -18.37 -9.79 26.34
C GLN A 397 -18.02 -11.17 25.76
N PRO A 398 -17.64 -12.18 26.56
CA PRO A 398 -17.42 -13.52 26.06
C PRO A 398 -18.71 -14.11 25.51
N LEU A 399 -18.61 -14.90 24.45
CA LEU A 399 -19.69 -15.70 23.91
C LEU A 399 -19.32 -17.18 24.00
N LEU A 400 -20.32 -18.05 23.90
CA LEU A 400 -20.10 -19.46 24.12
C LEU A 400 -19.32 -20.09 22.96
N CYS A 401 -19.84 -19.96 21.73
CA CYS A 401 -19.38 -20.79 20.64
C CYS A 401 -19.37 -20.06 19.30
N ILE A 402 -18.41 -20.42 18.45
CA ILE A 402 -18.53 -20.29 16.99
C ILE A 402 -18.57 -21.67 16.35
N MET A 403 -19.27 -21.77 15.24
CA MET A 403 -19.38 -22.99 14.47
C MET A 403 -18.86 -22.72 13.06
N ILE A 404 -18.00 -23.60 12.55
CA ILE A 404 -17.38 -23.48 11.24
C ILE A 404 -17.61 -24.77 10.47
N PRO A 405 -18.45 -24.77 9.43
CA PRO A 405 -18.54 -25.87 8.50
C PRO A 405 -17.23 -26.02 7.73
N VAL A 406 -16.62 -27.19 7.81
CA VAL A 406 -15.39 -27.50 7.06
C VAL A 406 -15.74 -28.13 5.72
N VAL A 407 -15.06 -27.70 4.67
CA VAL A 407 -15.28 -28.16 3.30
C VAL A 407 -14.30 -29.27 2.90
N ASP A 408 -13.14 -29.31 3.55
CA ASP A 408 -12.09 -30.32 3.33
C ASP A 408 -11.17 -30.47 4.55
N GLU A 409 -10.35 -31.52 4.54
CA GLU A 409 -9.39 -31.83 5.63
C GLU A 409 -8.27 -30.80 5.75
N GLU A 410 -7.94 -30.09 4.69
CA GLU A 410 -6.92 -29.02 4.74
C GLU A 410 -7.41 -27.82 5.54
N GLN A 411 -8.62 -27.34 5.25
CA GLN A 411 -9.26 -26.26 6.00
C GLN A 411 -9.41 -26.62 7.48
N LYS A 412 -9.85 -27.87 7.77
CA LYS A 412 -9.95 -28.38 9.13
C LYS A 412 -8.61 -28.29 9.87
N ARG A 413 -7.56 -28.83 9.28
CA ARG A 413 -6.20 -28.80 9.84
C ARG A 413 -5.70 -27.37 10.09
N TYR A 414 -6.00 -26.44 9.17
CA TYR A 414 -5.59 -25.05 9.35
C TYR A 414 -6.31 -24.39 10.51
N ILE A 415 -7.62 -24.58 10.65
CA ILE A 415 -8.41 -24.02 11.75
C ILE A 415 -7.96 -24.62 13.09
N GLU A 416 -7.81 -25.94 13.18
CA GLU A 416 -7.34 -26.62 14.39
C GLU A 416 -5.95 -26.09 14.84
N ALA A 417 -5.04 -25.83 13.92
CA ALA A 417 -3.72 -25.29 14.23
C ALA A 417 -3.73 -23.86 14.81
N VAL A 418 -4.78 -23.08 14.53
CA VAL A 418 -4.91 -21.68 15.00
C VAL A 418 -6.11 -21.46 15.92
N GLU A 419 -6.71 -22.54 16.43
CA GLU A 419 -7.93 -22.51 17.26
C GLU A 419 -7.77 -21.59 18.46
N ASP A 420 -6.73 -21.75 19.24
CA ASP A 420 -6.49 -20.96 20.45
C ASP A 420 -6.32 -19.45 20.13
N LEU A 421 -5.68 -19.15 19.01
CA LEU A 421 -5.53 -17.78 18.53
C LEU A 421 -6.89 -17.17 18.21
N ILE A 422 -7.69 -17.85 17.42
CA ILE A 422 -9.04 -17.39 17.05
C ILE A 422 -9.90 -17.20 18.30
N ARG A 423 -9.95 -18.20 19.19
CA ARG A 423 -10.73 -18.14 20.45
C ARG A 423 -10.36 -16.93 21.29
N SER A 424 -9.07 -16.67 21.44
CA SER A 424 -8.55 -15.52 22.17
C SER A 424 -8.97 -14.19 21.55
N GLU A 425 -8.85 -14.09 20.20
CA GLU A 425 -9.09 -12.86 19.48
C GLU A 425 -10.58 -12.46 19.43
N VAL A 426 -11.44 -13.43 19.25
CA VAL A 426 -12.89 -13.19 19.16
C VAL A 426 -13.61 -13.37 20.49
N ASN A 427 -12.90 -13.79 21.55
CA ASN A 427 -13.39 -14.02 22.90
C ASN A 427 -14.61 -14.96 22.93
N VAL A 428 -14.41 -16.17 22.44
CA VAL A 428 -15.35 -17.29 22.53
C VAL A 428 -14.76 -18.43 23.35
N LYS A 429 -15.60 -19.26 23.95
CA LYS A 429 -15.15 -20.38 24.76
C LYS A 429 -14.79 -21.60 23.91
N GLU A 430 -15.47 -21.78 22.80
CA GLU A 430 -15.38 -23.02 21.99
C GLU A 430 -15.46 -22.70 20.49
N ILE A 431 -14.74 -23.50 19.71
CA ILE A 431 -14.91 -23.56 18.23
C ILE A 431 -15.38 -24.95 17.89
N LYS A 432 -16.52 -25.05 17.20
CA LYS A 432 -17.07 -26.33 16.72
C LYS A 432 -16.86 -26.44 15.21
N LEU A 433 -16.06 -27.39 14.80
CA LEU A 433 -15.96 -27.78 13.41
C LEU A 433 -17.05 -28.79 13.10
N VAL A 434 -17.83 -28.53 12.06
CA VAL A 434 -18.95 -29.37 11.67
C VAL A 434 -18.82 -29.79 10.21
N ASP A 435 -19.31 -30.98 9.89
CA ASP A 435 -19.34 -31.41 8.51
C ASP A 435 -20.24 -30.48 7.69
N GLY A 436 -19.80 -30.05 6.52
CA GLY A 436 -20.52 -29.13 5.64
C GLY A 436 -21.93 -29.64 5.25
N ALA A 437 -22.17 -30.96 5.36
CA ALA A 437 -23.44 -31.63 5.12
C ALA A 437 -24.37 -31.68 6.35
N SER A 438 -23.98 -31.15 7.51
CA SER A 438 -24.70 -31.37 8.79
C SER A 438 -26.07 -30.68 8.91
N GLY A 439 -26.55 -29.99 7.88
CA GLY A 439 -27.90 -29.40 7.84
C GLY A 439 -28.17 -28.28 8.87
N ILE A 440 -27.19 -27.90 9.67
CA ILE A 440 -27.31 -26.91 10.74
C ILE A 440 -27.41 -25.49 10.20
N LEU A 441 -26.84 -25.25 9.00
CA LEU A 441 -26.92 -23.97 8.32
C LEU A 441 -27.80 -24.08 7.08
N VAL A 442 -28.94 -23.41 7.10
CA VAL A 442 -29.81 -23.32 5.94
C VAL A 442 -29.23 -22.31 4.97
N LYS A 443 -28.60 -22.80 3.89
CA LYS A 443 -28.12 -21.96 2.81
C LYS A 443 -29.22 -21.58 1.86
N LYS A 444 -29.18 -20.36 1.34
CA LYS A 444 -30.04 -19.86 0.26
C LYS A 444 -29.23 -19.25 -0.83
N VAL A 445 -29.82 -19.19 -2.02
CA VAL A 445 -29.16 -18.63 -3.20
C VAL A 445 -29.98 -17.48 -3.76
N LYS A 446 -29.33 -16.38 -4.08
CA LYS A 446 -29.92 -15.22 -4.72
C LYS A 446 -29.22 -14.94 -6.05
N CYS A 447 -30.04 -14.71 -7.09
CA CYS A 447 -29.51 -14.35 -8.41
C CYS A 447 -28.87 -12.97 -8.46
N ASP A 448 -27.70 -12.86 -9.10
CA ASP A 448 -27.20 -11.59 -9.58
C ASP A 448 -27.87 -11.25 -10.93
N PHE A 449 -28.92 -10.44 -10.86
CA PHE A 449 -29.70 -10.04 -12.03
C PHE A 449 -28.90 -9.28 -13.09
N LYS A 450 -27.79 -8.63 -12.70
CA LYS A 450 -26.94 -7.93 -13.65
C LYS A 450 -26.16 -8.91 -14.53
N LYS A 451 -25.75 -10.04 -13.95
CA LYS A 451 -24.99 -11.08 -14.65
C LYS A 451 -25.91 -12.06 -15.39
N LEU A 452 -26.96 -12.51 -14.73
CA LEU A 452 -27.88 -13.51 -15.28
C LEU A 452 -28.89 -12.93 -16.28
N GLY A 453 -29.27 -11.65 -16.15
CA GLY A 453 -30.21 -11.00 -17.06
C GLY A 453 -29.81 -11.08 -18.54
N PRO A 454 -28.57 -10.74 -18.93
CA PRO A 454 -28.10 -10.91 -20.31
C PRO A 454 -28.03 -12.38 -20.78
N LYS A 455 -27.76 -13.35 -19.87
CA LYS A 455 -27.66 -14.78 -20.18
C LYS A 455 -29.03 -15.41 -20.47
N PHE A 456 -30.06 -15.05 -19.70
CA PHE A 456 -31.37 -15.76 -19.72
C PHE A 456 -32.54 -14.93 -20.26
N GLY A 457 -32.41 -13.62 -20.39
CA GLY A 457 -33.44 -12.76 -21.02
C GLY A 457 -34.86 -13.01 -20.51
N LYS A 458 -35.76 -13.47 -21.39
CA LYS A 458 -37.15 -13.75 -21.05
C LYS A 458 -37.34 -14.89 -20.03
N GLN A 459 -36.37 -15.79 -19.90
CA GLN A 459 -36.41 -16.92 -18.95
C GLN A 459 -35.92 -16.53 -17.56
N MET A 460 -35.39 -15.32 -17.36
CA MET A 460 -34.81 -14.88 -16.11
C MET A 460 -35.73 -15.05 -14.89
N LYS A 461 -37.05 -14.85 -15.06
CA LYS A 461 -38.03 -15.05 -13.98
C LYS A 461 -38.13 -16.52 -13.55
N ALA A 462 -38.08 -17.45 -14.49
CA ALA A 462 -38.11 -18.89 -14.20
C ALA A 462 -36.78 -19.34 -13.55
N VAL A 463 -35.66 -18.84 -14.05
CA VAL A 463 -34.33 -19.11 -13.44
C VAL A 463 -34.29 -18.61 -12.00
N ALA A 464 -34.75 -17.38 -11.75
CA ALA A 464 -34.74 -16.79 -10.41
C ALA A 464 -35.63 -17.59 -9.43
N ALA A 465 -36.77 -18.09 -9.88
CA ALA A 465 -37.62 -18.93 -9.05
C ALA A 465 -36.95 -20.29 -8.74
N ALA A 466 -36.36 -20.94 -9.76
CA ALA A 466 -35.65 -22.20 -9.57
C ALA A 466 -34.43 -22.05 -8.64
N VAL A 467 -33.67 -20.97 -8.78
CA VAL A 467 -32.53 -20.66 -7.89
C VAL A 467 -32.98 -20.41 -6.45
N ALA A 468 -34.08 -19.70 -6.25
CA ALA A 468 -34.60 -19.41 -4.90
C ALA A 468 -35.13 -20.67 -4.18
N GLU A 469 -35.52 -21.70 -4.94
CA GLU A 469 -36.06 -22.97 -4.43
C GLU A 469 -35.02 -24.11 -4.42
N MET A 470 -33.73 -23.82 -4.60
CA MET A 470 -32.66 -24.82 -4.55
C MET A 470 -32.65 -25.56 -3.22
N SER A 471 -32.54 -26.90 -3.29
CA SER A 471 -32.32 -27.72 -2.10
C SER A 471 -30.90 -27.56 -1.57
N GLN A 472 -30.66 -27.95 -0.32
CA GLN A 472 -29.33 -27.85 0.29
C GLN A 472 -28.28 -28.69 -0.48
N GLU A 473 -28.71 -29.84 -1.01
CA GLU A 473 -27.87 -30.72 -1.85
C GLU A 473 -27.51 -30.03 -3.18
N ALA A 474 -28.49 -29.38 -3.82
CA ALA A 474 -28.24 -28.63 -5.06
C ALA A 474 -27.32 -27.43 -4.85
N ILE A 475 -27.45 -26.75 -3.71
CA ILE A 475 -26.54 -25.66 -3.34
C ILE A 475 -25.12 -26.17 -3.09
N ALA A 476 -24.97 -27.29 -2.38
CA ALA A 476 -23.68 -27.93 -2.15
C ALA A 476 -23.04 -28.41 -3.47
N GLU A 477 -23.83 -28.89 -4.41
CA GLU A 477 -23.35 -29.27 -5.74
C GLU A 477 -22.89 -28.07 -6.55
N LEU A 478 -23.62 -26.94 -6.50
CA LEU A 478 -23.23 -25.68 -7.13
C LEU A 478 -21.89 -25.17 -6.57
N GLU A 479 -21.70 -25.19 -5.26
CA GLU A 479 -20.45 -24.78 -4.60
C GLU A 479 -19.28 -25.70 -4.97
N LYS A 480 -19.51 -27.00 -5.03
CA LYS A 480 -18.48 -28.01 -5.32
C LYS A 480 -18.06 -27.99 -6.79
N ASN A 481 -19.01 -27.93 -7.71
CA ASN A 481 -18.79 -28.06 -9.14
C ASN A 481 -18.59 -26.70 -9.83
N GLY A 482 -18.86 -25.59 -9.13
CA GLY A 482 -18.80 -24.23 -9.69
C GLY A 482 -19.98 -23.89 -10.61
N SER A 483 -20.88 -24.85 -10.90
CA SER A 483 -22.08 -24.66 -11.72
C SER A 483 -23.18 -25.68 -11.35
N TYR A 484 -24.43 -25.31 -11.63
CA TYR A 484 -25.59 -26.19 -11.49
C TYR A 484 -26.52 -26.02 -12.69
N THR A 485 -27.10 -27.14 -13.15
CA THR A 485 -28.00 -27.16 -14.30
C THR A 485 -29.46 -27.42 -13.87
N PHE A 486 -30.32 -26.45 -14.15
CA PHE A 486 -31.77 -26.60 -13.98
C PHE A 486 -32.41 -27.10 -15.25
N ASP A 487 -33.44 -27.94 -15.11
CA ASP A 487 -34.36 -28.22 -16.19
C ASP A 487 -35.55 -27.24 -16.12
N LEU A 488 -35.60 -26.32 -17.02
CA LEU A 488 -36.69 -25.35 -17.15
C LEU A 488 -37.64 -25.77 -18.28
N ASN A 489 -38.60 -26.65 -17.97
CA ASN A 489 -39.58 -27.15 -18.94
C ASN A 489 -38.93 -27.83 -20.16
N GLY A 490 -37.93 -28.67 -19.95
CA GLY A 490 -37.21 -29.39 -21.01
C GLY A 490 -36.06 -28.59 -21.66
N THR A 491 -35.76 -27.40 -21.13
CA THR A 491 -34.60 -26.61 -21.58
C THR A 491 -33.57 -26.51 -20.45
N PRO A 492 -32.33 -27.01 -20.63
CA PRO A 492 -31.32 -26.93 -19.61
C PRO A 492 -30.84 -25.46 -19.44
N ALA A 493 -30.85 -24.99 -18.20
CA ALA A 493 -30.31 -23.66 -17.80
C ALA A 493 -29.15 -23.86 -16.84
N VAL A 494 -27.94 -23.48 -17.25
CA VAL A 494 -26.73 -23.58 -16.43
C VAL A 494 -26.52 -22.28 -15.70
N VAL A 495 -26.39 -22.32 -14.38
CA VAL A 495 -26.05 -21.20 -13.51
C VAL A 495 -24.70 -21.49 -12.88
N GLU A 496 -23.79 -20.52 -12.99
CA GLU A 496 -22.46 -20.61 -12.38
C GLU A 496 -22.48 -20.03 -10.96
N ALA A 497 -21.63 -20.53 -10.07
CA ALA A 497 -21.50 -20.01 -8.71
C ALA A 497 -21.15 -18.50 -8.69
N ALA A 498 -20.42 -18.01 -9.71
CA ALA A 498 -20.11 -16.60 -9.89
C ALA A 498 -21.32 -15.72 -10.28
N ASP A 499 -22.43 -16.31 -10.73
CA ASP A 499 -23.65 -15.60 -11.17
C ASP A 499 -24.67 -15.42 -10.04
N VAL A 500 -24.40 -15.96 -8.87
CA VAL A 500 -25.31 -15.98 -7.73
C VAL A 500 -24.59 -15.59 -6.44
N GLU A 501 -25.37 -15.18 -5.46
CA GLU A 501 -24.92 -14.94 -4.09
C GLU A 501 -25.48 -16.06 -3.21
N ILE A 502 -24.59 -16.88 -2.64
CA ILE A 502 -24.94 -17.93 -1.69
C ILE A 502 -24.81 -17.35 -0.29
N PHE A 503 -25.87 -17.38 0.50
CA PHE A 503 -25.90 -16.87 1.86
C PHE A 503 -26.60 -17.84 2.79
N SER A 504 -26.29 -17.78 4.08
CA SER A 504 -26.95 -18.57 5.10
C SER A 504 -27.97 -17.73 5.85
N GLU A 505 -29.13 -18.31 6.18
CA GLU A 505 -30.12 -17.65 7.05
C GLU A 505 -29.66 -17.73 8.51
N ASP A 506 -29.92 -16.65 9.26
CA ASP A 506 -29.71 -16.62 10.70
C ASP A 506 -30.68 -17.61 11.37
N ILE A 507 -30.14 -18.49 12.21
CA ILE A 507 -30.91 -19.39 13.05
C ILE A 507 -31.21 -18.69 14.38
N PRO A 508 -32.34 -18.93 15.06
CA PRO A 508 -32.58 -18.32 16.36
C PRO A 508 -31.41 -18.53 17.32
N GLY A 509 -30.83 -17.42 17.84
CA GLY A 509 -29.65 -17.43 18.71
C GLY A 509 -28.31 -17.49 17.98
N TRP A 510 -28.27 -17.57 16.65
CA TRP A 510 -27.05 -17.62 15.85
C TRP A 510 -27.06 -16.58 14.74
N LEU A 511 -25.90 -15.99 14.48
CA LEU A 511 -25.68 -15.14 13.31
C LEU A 511 -24.66 -15.80 12.38
N VAL A 512 -24.89 -15.70 11.08
CA VAL A 512 -24.05 -16.36 10.07
C VAL A 512 -23.41 -15.34 9.14
N ALA A 513 -22.15 -15.57 8.80
CA ALA A 513 -21.43 -14.84 7.76
C ALA A 513 -20.78 -15.84 6.80
N ASN A 514 -20.72 -15.45 5.53
CA ASN A 514 -20.07 -16.21 4.46
C ASN A 514 -19.09 -15.33 3.72
N GLU A 515 -17.90 -15.83 3.43
CA GLU A 515 -16.90 -15.19 2.61
C GLU A 515 -16.18 -16.26 1.77
N GLY A 516 -16.41 -16.26 0.46
CA GLY A 516 -15.91 -17.29 -0.42
C GLY A 516 -16.37 -18.68 0.01
N LYS A 517 -15.41 -19.56 0.33
CA LYS A 517 -15.68 -20.92 0.83
C LYS A 517 -15.79 -21.01 2.36
N LEU A 518 -15.53 -19.93 3.06
CA LEU A 518 -15.55 -19.89 4.52
C LEU A 518 -16.92 -19.43 5.00
N THR A 519 -17.51 -20.21 5.92
CA THR A 519 -18.74 -19.87 6.63
C THR A 519 -18.48 -19.89 8.12
N VAL A 520 -18.97 -18.90 8.85
CA VAL A 520 -18.85 -18.82 10.31
C VAL A 520 -20.21 -18.50 10.90
N ALA A 521 -20.65 -19.31 11.87
CA ALA A 521 -21.83 -19.03 12.67
C ALA A 521 -21.41 -18.67 14.10
N LEU A 522 -21.94 -17.56 14.62
CA LEU A 522 -21.66 -17.07 15.97
C LEU A 522 -22.90 -17.22 16.84
N GLU A 523 -22.76 -17.92 17.96
CA GLU A 523 -23.80 -17.99 18.98
C GLU A 523 -23.84 -16.66 19.75
N VAL A 524 -24.97 -15.97 19.70
CA VAL A 524 -25.12 -14.63 20.30
C VAL A 524 -25.92 -14.64 21.61
N THR A 525 -26.31 -15.81 22.09
CA THR A 525 -26.98 -15.98 23.38
C THR A 525 -25.98 -15.75 24.51
N VAL A 526 -26.28 -14.79 25.38
CA VAL A 526 -25.45 -14.48 26.55
C VAL A 526 -26.08 -15.09 27.80
N THR A 527 -25.44 -16.12 28.37
CA THR A 527 -25.85 -16.70 29.65
C THR A 527 -25.45 -15.78 30.81
N GLU A 528 -26.05 -15.96 32.00
CA GLU A 528 -25.70 -15.19 33.19
C GLU A 528 -24.21 -15.34 33.59
N GLU A 529 -23.63 -16.52 33.43
CA GLU A 529 -22.22 -16.77 33.64
C GLU A 529 -21.33 -15.92 32.69
N LEU A 530 -21.64 -15.96 31.40
CA LEU A 530 -20.92 -15.17 30.39
C LEU A 530 -21.12 -13.66 30.62
N ARG A 531 -22.30 -13.25 31.08
CA ARG A 531 -22.59 -11.86 31.43
C ARG A 531 -21.71 -11.39 32.59
N ARG A 532 -21.59 -12.18 33.67
CA ARG A 532 -20.72 -11.85 34.80
C ARG A 532 -19.26 -11.72 34.39
N GLU A 533 -18.76 -12.66 33.62
CA GLU A 533 -17.39 -12.54 33.08
C GLU A 533 -17.22 -11.29 32.19
N GLY A 534 -18.20 -10.97 31.36
CA GLY A 534 -18.22 -9.76 30.54
C GLY A 534 -18.12 -8.48 31.35
N ILE A 535 -18.86 -8.40 32.45
CA ILE A 535 -18.83 -7.29 33.41
C ILE A 535 -17.42 -7.18 34.04
N ALA A 536 -16.85 -8.29 34.50
CA ALA A 536 -15.50 -8.29 35.06
C ALA A 536 -14.45 -7.76 34.05
N ARG A 537 -14.52 -8.18 32.81
CA ARG A 537 -13.61 -7.69 31.72
C ARG A 537 -13.86 -6.22 31.38
N GLU A 538 -15.10 -5.76 31.43
CA GLU A 538 -15.42 -4.34 31.24
C GLU A 538 -14.90 -3.49 32.40
N LEU A 539 -15.03 -3.95 33.65
CA LEU A 539 -14.45 -3.28 34.82
C LEU A 539 -12.93 -3.15 34.70
N VAL A 540 -12.23 -4.22 34.33
CA VAL A 540 -10.77 -4.17 34.05
C VAL A 540 -10.44 -3.06 33.09
N ASN A 541 -11.15 -2.99 31.96
CA ASN A 541 -10.89 -1.96 30.95
C ASN A 541 -11.12 -0.53 31.50
N ARG A 542 -12.20 -0.32 32.21
CA ARG A 542 -12.53 0.99 32.78
C ARG A 542 -11.51 1.41 33.85
N ILE A 543 -11.10 0.50 34.72
CA ILE A 543 -10.06 0.76 35.74
C ILE A 543 -8.72 1.10 35.04
N GLN A 544 -8.34 0.39 33.99
CA GLN A 544 -7.13 0.72 33.23
C GLN A 544 -7.22 2.12 32.56
N ASN A 545 -8.40 2.51 32.10
CA ASN A 545 -8.61 3.86 31.57
C ASN A 545 -8.49 4.93 32.68
N ILE A 546 -9.01 4.67 33.86
CA ILE A 546 -8.86 5.58 35.03
C ILE A 546 -7.38 5.69 35.39
N ARG A 547 -6.65 4.59 35.52
CA ARG A 547 -5.19 4.61 35.76
C ARG A 547 -4.46 5.50 34.77
N LYS A 548 -4.78 5.34 33.47
CA LYS A 548 -4.17 6.14 32.40
C LYS A 548 -4.52 7.62 32.50
N SER A 549 -5.78 7.96 32.71
CA SER A 549 -6.23 9.37 32.82
C SER A 549 -5.74 10.05 34.09
N SER A 550 -5.47 9.28 35.15
CA SER A 550 -4.89 9.76 36.39
C SER A 550 -3.36 9.84 36.38
N GLY A 551 -2.71 9.50 35.28
CA GLY A 551 -1.25 9.57 35.15
C GLY A 551 -0.50 8.53 35.98
N PHE A 552 -1.12 7.37 36.29
CA PHE A 552 -0.43 6.31 37.01
C PHE A 552 0.57 5.59 36.13
N GLU A 553 1.70 5.22 36.70
CA GLU A 553 2.69 4.38 36.04
C GLU A 553 2.17 2.94 35.85
N ILE A 554 2.72 2.22 34.86
CA ILE A 554 2.30 0.85 34.57
C ILE A 554 2.48 -0.08 35.78
N THR A 555 3.51 0.17 36.58
CA THR A 555 3.89 -0.65 37.75
C THR A 555 3.19 -0.25 39.04
N ASP A 556 2.46 0.87 39.06
CA ASP A 556 1.79 1.34 40.29
C ASP A 556 0.77 0.34 40.81
N LYS A 557 0.81 0.09 42.13
CA LYS A 557 -0.21 -0.68 42.82
C LYS A 557 -1.37 0.23 43.20
N ILE A 558 -2.59 -0.33 43.22
CA ILE A 558 -3.80 0.43 43.51
C ILE A 558 -4.68 -0.29 44.55
N ALA A 559 -5.52 0.49 45.20
CA ALA A 559 -6.66 0.01 45.96
C ALA A 559 -7.94 0.52 45.31
N ILE A 560 -8.98 -0.32 45.29
CA ILE A 560 -10.24 -0.04 44.62
C ILE A 560 -11.39 -0.18 45.58
N VAL A 561 -12.25 0.85 45.63
CA VAL A 561 -13.55 0.80 46.29
C VAL A 561 -14.63 1.02 45.24
N LEU A 562 -15.57 0.10 45.13
CA LEU A 562 -16.66 0.12 44.16
C LEU A 562 -18.00 0.21 44.90
N SER A 563 -18.91 1.08 44.47
CA SER A 563 -20.26 1.11 45.02
C SER A 563 -21.03 -0.17 44.67
N LYS A 564 -21.76 -0.73 45.62
CA LYS A 564 -22.63 -1.89 45.39
C LYS A 564 -23.66 -1.60 44.30
N ASN A 565 -23.85 -2.57 43.42
CA ASN A 565 -24.89 -2.55 42.43
C ASN A 565 -25.31 -4.01 42.10
N PRO A 566 -26.60 -4.34 42.16
CA PRO A 566 -27.09 -5.71 41.94
C PRO A 566 -26.62 -6.31 40.60
N ASN A 567 -26.37 -5.48 39.60
CA ASN A 567 -25.91 -5.94 38.30
C ASN A 567 -24.42 -6.36 38.24
N THR A 568 -23.61 -5.92 39.23
CA THR A 568 -22.15 -6.13 39.24
C THR A 568 -21.63 -6.92 40.40
N ASP A 569 -22.35 -6.94 41.54
CA ASP A 569 -21.84 -7.49 42.81
C ASP A 569 -21.44 -8.96 42.69
N GLU A 570 -22.25 -9.79 42.05
CA GLU A 570 -21.94 -11.20 41.81
C GLU A 570 -20.68 -11.35 40.92
N ALA A 571 -20.58 -10.56 39.85
CA ALA A 571 -19.42 -10.58 38.97
C ALA A 571 -18.13 -10.13 39.70
N VAL A 572 -18.22 -9.09 40.52
CA VAL A 572 -17.07 -8.61 41.30
C VAL A 572 -16.63 -9.64 42.32
N ASN A 573 -17.57 -10.30 43.01
CA ASN A 573 -17.26 -11.33 44.02
C ASN A 573 -16.62 -12.58 43.34
N GLU A 574 -17.19 -13.05 42.25
CA GLU A 574 -16.72 -14.23 41.50
C GLU A 574 -15.36 -13.99 40.85
N TYR A 575 -15.15 -12.83 40.23
CA TYR A 575 -13.95 -12.49 39.48
C TYR A 575 -13.00 -11.52 40.20
N ASN A 576 -13.11 -11.34 41.54
CA ASN A 576 -12.29 -10.39 42.29
C ASN A 576 -10.80 -10.56 42.05
N THR A 577 -10.29 -11.78 42.21
CA THR A 577 -8.87 -12.11 42.00
C THR A 577 -8.43 -11.82 40.55
N TYR A 578 -9.28 -12.15 39.58
CA TYR A 578 -9.00 -11.86 38.18
C TYR A 578 -8.87 -10.35 37.93
N ILE A 579 -9.85 -9.57 38.39
CA ILE A 579 -9.85 -8.10 38.24
C ILE A 579 -8.59 -7.51 38.87
N CYS A 580 -8.34 -7.85 40.16
CA CYS A 580 -7.17 -7.34 40.89
C CYS A 580 -5.85 -7.64 40.17
N ASN A 581 -5.66 -8.86 39.69
CA ASN A 581 -4.45 -9.24 38.96
C ASN A 581 -4.28 -8.46 37.65
N GLN A 582 -5.38 -8.22 36.90
CA GLN A 582 -5.33 -7.53 35.60
C GLN A 582 -5.04 -6.03 35.73
N VAL A 583 -5.35 -5.43 36.88
CA VAL A 583 -5.18 -3.98 37.08
C VAL A 583 -4.13 -3.64 38.13
N LEU A 584 -3.38 -4.62 38.64
CA LEU A 584 -2.39 -4.50 39.73
C LEU A 584 -2.98 -3.91 41.01
N ALA A 585 -4.21 -4.32 41.35
CA ALA A 585 -4.84 -3.91 42.59
C ALA A 585 -4.45 -4.85 43.74
N ASN A 586 -4.11 -4.26 44.90
CA ASN A 586 -3.92 -4.99 46.16
C ASN A 586 -5.25 -5.36 46.83
N SER A 587 -6.30 -4.58 46.55
CA SER A 587 -7.65 -4.82 47.07
C SER A 587 -8.72 -4.26 46.13
N LEU A 588 -9.85 -4.96 46.08
CA LEU A 588 -11.10 -4.50 45.48
C LEU A 588 -12.24 -4.82 46.46
N VAL A 589 -12.90 -3.77 46.94
CA VAL A 589 -13.93 -3.87 47.99
C VAL A 589 -15.23 -3.23 47.52
N LEU A 590 -16.36 -3.90 47.75
CA LEU A 590 -17.71 -3.38 47.53
C LEU A 590 -18.16 -2.58 48.75
N SER A 591 -18.62 -1.33 48.56
CA SER A 591 -19.06 -0.43 49.61
C SER A 591 -20.59 -0.31 49.67
N ASP A 592 -21.17 -0.43 50.85
CA ASP A 592 -22.59 -0.15 51.10
C ASP A 592 -22.90 1.35 51.19
N GLY A 593 -21.88 2.17 51.44
CA GLY A 593 -21.99 3.62 51.55
C GLY A 593 -21.66 4.36 50.24
N PRO A 594 -21.86 5.68 50.23
CA PRO A 594 -21.49 6.49 49.07
C PRO A 594 -19.99 6.39 48.79
N VAL A 595 -19.65 6.22 47.54
CA VAL A 595 -18.27 6.18 47.03
C VAL A 595 -17.98 7.50 46.30
N GLU A 596 -17.02 8.26 46.83
CA GLU A 596 -16.53 9.47 46.20
C GLU A 596 -15.48 9.10 45.14
N GLY A 597 -15.83 9.24 43.87
CA GLY A 597 -14.91 8.85 42.79
C GLY A 597 -15.49 9.08 41.39
N THR A 598 -15.00 8.32 40.42
CA THR A 598 -15.43 8.40 39.03
C THR A 598 -16.73 7.62 38.83
N GLU A 599 -17.70 8.22 38.14
CA GLU A 599 -18.90 7.52 37.69
C GLU A 599 -18.56 6.64 36.48
N LEU A 600 -18.92 5.38 36.57
CA LEU A 600 -18.82 4.40 35.49
C LEU A 600 -20.22 4.15 34.91
N ASN A 601 -20.42 4.55 33.66
CA ASN A 601 -21.68 4.34 32.94
C ASN A 601 -21.60 3.04 32.12
N PHE A 602 -22.43 2.06 32.42
CA PHE A 602 -22.71 0.88 31.62
C PHE A 602 -23.95 1.17 30.75
N ASP A 603 -24.26 0.26 29.83
CA ASP A 603 -25.34 0.49 28.87
C ASP A 603 -26.72 0.66 29.59
N ASP A 604 -26.93 -0.07 30.70
CA ASP A 604 -28.21 -0.11 31.43
C ASP A 604 -28.14 0.44 32.86
N PHE A 605 -26.96 0.75 33.39
CA PHE A 605 -26.79 1.22 34.78
C PHE A 605 -25.51 2.02 34.95
N SER A 606 -25.39 2.73 36.07
CA SER A 606 -24.15 3.39 36.47
C SER A 606 -23.75 2.99 37.89
N LEU A 607 -22.47 3.17 38.22
CA LEU A 607 -21.90 2.96 39.53
C LEU A 607 -20.68 3.86 39.77
N PHE A 608 -20.28 4.04 41.02
CA PHE A 608 -19.13 4.86 41.38
C PHE A 608 -17.92 4.00 41.77
N ILE A 609 -16.75 4.43 41.35
CA ILE A 609 -15.48 3.78 41.63
C ILE A 609 -14.46 4.79 42.14
N GLN A 610 -13.78 4.44 43.22
CA GLN A 610 -12.60 5.14 43.70
C GLN A 610 -11.36 4.27 43.45
N VAL A 611 -10.38 4.81 42.76
CA VAL A 611 -9.10 4.16 42.50
C VAL A 611 -7.99 4.98 43.14
N THR A 612 -7.31 4.40 44.13
CA THR A 612 -6.25 5.07 44.87
C THR A 612 -4.90 4.42 44.59
N LYS A 613 -3.90 5.21 44.28
CA LYS A 613 -2.50 4.76 44.14
C LYS A 613 -1.95 4.48 45.55
N LEU A 614 -1.24 3.35 45.70
CA LEU A 614 -0.62 2.90 46.95
C LEU A 614 0.86 3.26 47.03
#